data_6be7d509e7838dd8b18c36ac0763c0b4
#
_entry.id   6be7d509e7838dd8b18c36ac0763c0b4
#
_cell.length_a   1.000
_cell.length_b   1.000
_cell.length_c   1.000
_cell.angle_alpha   90.00
_cell.angle_beta   90.00
_cell.angle_gamma   90.00
#
_symmetry.space_group_name_H-M   'P 1'
#
loop_
_entity.id
_entity.type
_entity.pdbx_description
1 polymer ?
#
loop_
_entity_poly.entity_id
_entity_poly.type
_entity_poly.pdbx_seq_one_letter_code
_entity_poly.pdbx_strand_id
1 'polypeptide(L)'
;MYLKRKADAYLNAWKSDPNRSPLIIKGPRQVGKTETIDYFATHNYRSVVEINFVEEPKYRAITADGYGADTIVRNISLIDPAKKFIPGDTLIFFDEIQAHPDIVTALKFFKIDGKYDVICSGSMLGISYKQIESNSVGYKTDYEMRSLDFEEFLWARGYDEAVIESMFTHLCDATPFSEVEMNVFSTAFMDYCVLGGMPAVVASHIRTGTFEGTLQLQRQLILDYQEDIRKYAQGPDQARILNVFNHIPVQLAKENKKFQISKVASGARFKDYRGCVEWLETSGMVNICRCMSYPELPLKGNYDENKFKIYFGDTGLFVAMLDDEASDDLRANRNLGVYKGAMYESIVSEALRKSGYDLYYYKKEDSTLEQDFFVRTREWLVPVEVKSKKGTAKSMRTLIASDSYPEIQFGVKLSAGNIGSSEHVFTAPYFTTFLLRRLLRAYDEGQAPMLNNPER
;
A
#
# COMPACT_ATOMS: atom_id res chain seq x y z
N MET A 1 4.46 19.05 11.16
CA MET A 1 3.17 19.23 10.45
C MET A 1 2.57 17.85 10.28
N TYR A 2 1.44 17.58 10.91
CA TYR A 2 0.76 16.31 10.78
C TYR A 2 0.08 16.22 9.39
N LEU A 3 0.21 15.08 8.74
CA LEU A 3 -0.51 14.77 7.50
C LEU A 3 -1.71 13.88 7.83
N LYS A 4 -2.93 14.33 7.52
CA LYS A 4 -4.17 13.58 7.75
C LYS A 4 -4.11 12.22 7.04
N ARG A 5 -4.50 11.15 7.75
CA ARG A 5 -4.45 9.77 7.25
C ARG A 5 -5.83 9.09 7.31
N LYS A 6 -6.06 8.15 6.42
CA LYS A 6 -7.21 7.22 6.53
C LYS A 6 -7.18 6.41 7.81
N ALA A 7 -5.98 6.16 8.33
CA ALA A 7 -5.77 5.54 9.62
C ALA A 7 -6.42 6.31 10.78
N ASP A 8 -6.57 7.65 10.69
CA ASP A 8 -7.21 8.47 11.73
C ASP A 8 -8.68 8.07 11.92
N ALA A 9 -9.42 7.90 10.81
CA ALA A 9 -10.80 7.45 10.84
C ALA A 9 -10.90 6.01 11.39
N TYR A 10 -9.98 5.13 11.01
CA TYR A 10 -9.92 3.77 11.54
C TYR A 10 -9.66 3.75 13.06
N LEU A 11 -8.70 4.53 13.56
CA LEU A 11 -8.37 4.64 14.98
C LEU A 11 -9.54 5.20 15.81
N ASN A 12 -10.24 6.20 15.28
CA ASN A 12 -11.43 6.75 15.94
C ASN A 12 -12.59 5.74 15.99
N ALA A 13 -12.80 4.98 14.91
CA ALA A 13 -13.77 3.89 14.88
C ALA A 13 -13.38 2.76 15.85
N TRP A 14 -12.10 2.37 15.88
CA TRP A 14 -11.57 1.38 16.81
C TRP A 14 -11.79 1.81 18.26
N LYS A 15 -11.51 3.06 18.62
CA LYS A 15 -11.73 3.57 20.01
C LYS A 15 -13.21 3.55 20.37
N SER A 16 -14.09 3.80 19.42
CA SER A 16 -15.55 3.84 19.64
C SER A 16 -16.17 2.44 19.81
N ASP A 17 -15.47 1.37 19.41
CA ASP A 17 -15.95 0.00 19.60
C ASP A 17 -15.76 -0.44 21.06
N PRO A 18 -16.86 -0.73 21.80
CA PRO A 18 -16.78 -1.18 23.18
C PRO A 18 -16.07 -2.54 23.31
N ASN A 19 -16.03 -3.32 22.24
CA ASN A 19 -15.38 -4.62 22.19
C ASN A 19 -13.98 -4.59 21.57
N ARG A 20 -13.40 -3.40 21.34
CA ARG A 20 -12.06 -3.26 20.72
C ARG A 20 -11.01 -4.13 21.39
N SER A 21 -10.18 -4.74 20.59
CA SER A 21 -9.01 -5.49 21.03
C SER A 21 -7.75 -4.65 20.92
N PRO A 22 -6.67 -4.95 21.66
CA PRO A 22 -5.36 -4.37 21.40
C PRO A 22 -5.03 -4.35 19.91
N LEU A 23 -4.50 -3.25 19.43
CA LEU A 23 -4.25 -3.01 18.01
C LEU A 23 -2.75 -3.09 17.70
N ILE A 24 -2.39 -3.78 16.64
CA ILE A 24 -1.03 -3.74 16.09
C ILE A 24 -1.05 -3.03 14.74
N ILE A 25 -0.40 -1.88 14.64
CA ILE A 25 -0.22 -1.15 13.39
C ILE A 25 1.10 -1.59 12.77
N LYS A 26 1.00 -2.31 11.64
CA LYS A 26 2.13 -2.83 10.88
C LYS A 26 2.30 -2.03 9.59
N GLY A 27 3.49 -1.97 9.07
CA GLY A 27 3.75 -1.36 7.76
C GLY A 27 5.23 -1.13 7.52
N PRO A 28 5.63 -0.77 6.29
CA PRO A 28 6.99 -0.42 5.98
C PRO A 28 7.54 0.66 6.91
N ARG A 29 8.85 0.80 6.96
CA ARG A 29 9.47 1.90 7.68
C ARG A 29 9.12 3.24 7.05
N GLN A 30 9.09 4.28 7.90
CA GLN A 30 8.91 5.68 7.51
C GLN A 30 7.57 6.03 6.84
N VAL A 31 6.55 5.15 6.98
CA VAL A 31 5.18 5.46 6.49
C VAL A 31 4.34 6.28 7.48
N GLY A 32 4.93 6.69 8.63
CA GLY A 32 4.30 7.59 9.59
C GLY A 32 3.49 6.90 10.70
N LYS A 33 3.77 5.62 11.02
CA LYS A 33 3.05 4.86 12.06
C LYS A 33 3.06 5.57 13.41
N THR A 34 4.25 5.84 13.94
CA THR A 34 4.45 6.47 15.25
C THR A 34 3.76 7.83 15.32
N GLU A 35 3.98 8.72 14.33
CA GLU A 35 3.36 10.04 14.30
C GLU A 35 1.82 9.99 14.24
N THR A 36 1.26 9.01 13.52
CA THR A 36 -0.21 8.82 13.47
C THR A 36 -0.76 8.34 14.81
N ILE A 37 -0.07 7.42 15.48
CA ILE A 37 -0.48 6.94 16.81
C ILE A 37 -0.37 8.05 17.85
N ASP A 38 0.71 8.82 17.85
CA ASP A 38 0.93 9.94 18.76
C ASP A 38 -0.11 11.03 18.58
N TYR A 39 -0.41 11.39 17.32
CA TYR A 39 -1.48 12.34 17.02
C TYR A 39 -2.82 11.85 17.56
N PHE A 40 -3.19 10.61 17.30
CA PHE A 40 -4.40 10.00 17.83
C PHE A 40 -4.41 9.96 19.36
N ALA A 41 -3.33 9.52 19.98
CA ALA A 41 -3.18 9.35 21.41
C ALA A 41 -3.39 10.67 22.15
N THR A 42 -2.69 11.71 21.73
CA THR A 42 -2.74 13.04 22.37
C THR A 42 -4.10 13.73 22.27
N HIS A 43 -4.90 13.42 21.24
CA HIS A 43 -6.22 13.98 21.05
C HIS A 43 -7.34 13.16 21.72
N ASN A 44 -7.05 11.96 22.16
CA ASN A 44 -8.09 11.01 22.59
C ASN A 44 -7.93 10.50 24.02
N TYR A 45 -6.78 10.69 24.68
CA TYR A 45 -6.53 10.17 26.04
C TYR A 45 -5.91 11.24 26.93
N ARG A 46 -6.25 11.20 28.23
CA ARG A 46 -5.62 12.05 29.25
C ARG A 46 -4.20 11.61 29.60
N SER A 47 -3.93 10.31 29.49
CA SER A 47 -2.62 9.75 29.74
C SER A 47 -2.17 8.91 28.57
N VAL A 48 -0.95 9.14 28.11
CA VAL A 48 -0.28 8.34 27.08
C VAL A 48 1.00 7.78 27.69
N VAL A 49 1.12 6.47 27.66
CA VAL A 49 2.31 5.75 28.13
C VAL A 49 2.98 5.15 26.90
N GLU A 50 3.88 5.90 26.30
CA GLU A 50 4.70 5.46 25.18
C GLU A 50 5.96 4.77 25.68
N ILE A 51 6.30 3.64 25.06
CA ILE A 51 7.52 2.85 25.28
C ILE A 51 8.07 2.40 23.94
N ASN A 52 9.23 2.94 23.57
CA ASN A 52 9.97 2.51 22.39
C ASN A 52 11.06 1.52 22.80
N PHE A 53 10.93 0.25 22.39
CA PHE A 53 11.86 -0.81 22.81
C PHE A 53 13.25 -0.74 22.16
N VAL A 54 13.44 0.09 21.14
CA VAL A 54 14.74 0.37 20.54
C VAL A 54 15.45 1.49 21.28
N GLU A 55 14.76 2.59 21.56
CA GLU A 55 15.32 3.78 22.21
C GLU A 55 15.49 3.57 23.71
N GLU A 56 14.58 2.82 24.34
CA GLU A 56 14.56 2.58 25.78
C GLU A 56 14.67 1.07 26.10
N PRO A 57 15.83 0.42 25.88
CA PRO A 57 16.00 -1.02 26.10
C PRO A 57 15.69 -1.52 27.52
N LYS A 58 15.73 -0.61 28.53
CA LYS A 58 15.38 -0.92 29.93
C LYS A 58 13.96 -1.51 30.07
N TYR A 59 13.04 -1.13 29.20
CA TYR A 59 11.66 -1.65 29.24
C TYR A 59 11.49 -3.06 28.68
N ARG A 60 12.52 -3.67 28.11
CA ARG A 60 12.44 -5.11 27.74
C ARG A 60 12.29 -6.02 28.97
N ALA A 61 12.61 -5.52 30.15
CA ALA A 61 12.42 -6.26 31.40
C ALA A 61 10.96 -6.30 31.90
N ILE A 62 10.02 -5.56 31.31
CA ILE A 62 8.64 -5.47 31.83
C ILE A 62 7.86 -6.79 31.79
N THR A 63 8.27 -7.73 30.94
CA THR A 63 7.67 -9.06 30.81
C THR A 63 8.41 -10.14 31.58
N ALA A 64 9.49 -9.82 32.30
CA ALA A 64 10.33 -10.81 33.02
C ALA A 64 9.56 -11.57 34.14
N ASP A 65 8.60 -10.90 34.78
CA ASP A 65 7.79 -11.48 35.86
C ASP A 65 6.46 -12.06 35.36
N GLY A 66 6.29 -12.16 34.01
CA GLY A 66 5.10 -12.70 33.36
C GLY A 66 4.35 -11.65 32.51
N TYR A 67 3.29 -12.09 31.84
CA TYR A 67 2.58 -11.35 30.83
C TYR A 67 1.29 -10.67 31.32
N GLY A 68 0.96 -10.77 32.61
CA GLY A 68 -0.25 -10.16 33.19
C GLY A 68 -0.24 -8.63 33.04
N ALA A 69 -1.37 -8.01 32.67
CA ALA A 69 -1.48 -6.57 32.48
C ALA A 69 -1.04 -5.78 33.73
N ASP A 70 -1.55 -6.16 34.91
CA ASP A 70 -1.18 -5.52 36.20
C ASP A 70 0.33 -5.65 36.50
N THR A 71 0.95 -6.79 36.15
CA THR A 71 2.40 -7.02 36.33
C THR A 71 3.19 -6.08 35.44
N ILE A 72 2.83 -5.98 34.16
CA ILE A 72 3.51 -5.11 33.19
C ILE A 72 3.36 -3.63 33.60
N VAL A 73 2.15 -3.20 33.95
CA VAL A 73 1.88 -1.82 34.39
C VAL A 73 2.69 -1.48 35.63
N ARG A 74 2.73 -2.38 36.62
CA ARG A 74 3.58 -2.23 37.82
C ARG A 74 5.06 -2.12 37.46
N ASN A 75 5.57 -3.00 36.61
CA ASN A 75 6.97 -2.98 36.21
C ASN A 75 7.34 -1.69 35.45
N ILE A 76 6.45 -1.18 34.55
CA ILE A 76 6.63 0.13 33.92
C ILE A 76 6.71 1.24 34.97
N SER A 77 5.78 1.26 35.94
CA SER A 77 5.76 2.28 37.01
C SER A 77 6.97 2.20 37.95
N LEU A 78 7.56 1.03 38.13
CA LEU A 78 8.80 0.85 38.93
C LEU A 78 10.02 1.37 38.13
N ILE A 79 10.07 1.17 36.84
CA ILE A 79 11.16 1.67 35.96
C ILE A 79 11.07 3.19 35.81
N ASP A 80 9.85 3.72 35.67
CA ASP A 80 9.60 5.15 35.51
C ASP A 80 8.32 5.59 36.23
N PRO A 81 8.45 6.13 37.47
CA PRO A 81 7.31 6.62 38.24
C PRO A 81 6.57 7.83 37.62
N ALA A 82 7.15 8.48 36.61
CA ALA A 82 6.48 9.56 35.90
C ALA A 82 5.37 9.09 34.97
N LYS A 83 5.46 7.84 34.49
CA LYS A 83 4.41 7.22 33.66
C LYS A 83 3.18 6.91 34.52
N LYS A 84 2.08 7.62 34.23
CA LYS A 84 0.83 7.52 35.01
C LYS A 84 -0.22 6.73 34.24
N PHE A 85 -0.91 5.85 34.96
CA PHE A 85 -1.96 4.99 34.41
C PHE A 85 -3.31 5.38 35.01
N ILE A 86 -4.25 5.78 34.18
CA ILE A 86 -5.63 6.12 34.52
C ILE A 86 -6.53 5.05 33.89
N PRO A 87 -7.15 4.15 34.68
CA PRO A 87 -8.06 3.13 34.12
C PRO A 87 -9.16 3.76 33.25
N GLY A 88 -9.34 3.25 32.06
CA GLY A 88 -10.32 3.73 31.07
C GLY A 88 -9.90 4.97 30.27
N ASP A 89 -8.79 5.64 30.63
CA ASP A 89 -8.35 6.89 29.98
C ASP A 89 -6.81 6.96 29.76
N THR A 90 -6.16 5.81 29.69
CA THR A 90 -4.75 5.67 29.29
C THR A 90 -4.64 4.84 28.02
N LEU A 91 -3.91 5.36 27.06
CA LEU A 91 -3.35 4.57 25.97
C LEU A 91 -1.93 4.13 26.32
N ILE A 92 -1.68 2.83 26.27
CA ILE A 92 -0.33 2.28 26.32
C ILE A 92 0.11 2.07 24.86
N PHE A 93 1.17 2.76 24.47
CA PHE A 93 1.74 2.65 23.14
C PHE A 93 3.09 1.95 23.20
N PHE A 94 3.16 0.73 22.67
CA PHE A 94 4.41 -0.02 22.51
C PHE A 94 4.93 0.15 21.09
N ASP A 95 6.01 0.91 20.95
CA ASP A 95 6.65 1.15 19.65
C ASP A 95 7.84 0.22 19.42
N GLU A 96 8.12 -0.06 18.15
CA GLU A 96 9.21 -0.93 17.69
C GLU A 96 9.17 -2.33 18.34
N ILE A 97 7.97 -2.96 18.39
CA ILE A 97 7.74 -4.24 19.09
C ILE A 97 8.60 -5.40 18.58
N GLN A 98 9.20 -5.30 17.37
CA GLN A 98 10.17 -6.29 16.90
C GLN A 98 11.45 -6.34 17.74
N ALA A 99 11.76 -5.29 18.51
CA ALA A 99 12.89 -5.28 19.45
C ALA A 99 12.57 -6.01 20.77
N HIS A 100 11.27 -6.26 21.06
CA HIS A 100 10.78 -7.02 22.21
C HIS A 100 9.49 -7.77 21.85
N PRO A 101 9.57 -8.86 21.05
CA PRO A 101 8.39 -9.56 20.52
C PRO A 101 7.49 -10.18 21.59
N ASP A 102 8.02 -10.44 22.78
CA ASP A 102 7.26 -11.03 23.91
C ASP A 102 6.05 -10.19 24.32
N ILE A 103 6.08 -8.86 24.05
CA ILE A 103 4.94 -7.99 24.35
C ILE A 103 3.66 -8.42 23.61
N VAL A 104 3.79 -9.09 22.44
CA VAL A 104 2.64 -9.61 21.69
C VAL A 104 1.89 -10.68 22.48
N THR A 105 2.59 -11.47 23.31
CA THR A 105 1.96 -12.46 24.21
C THR A 105 1.11 -11.77 25.28
N ALA A 106 1.52 -10.60 25.74
CA ALA A 106 0.82 -9.82 26.75
C ALA A 106 -0.52 -9.24 26.28
N LEU A 107 -0.72 -9.04 24.98
CA LEU A 107 -1.92 -8.39 24.43
C LEU A 107 -3.22 -9.12 24.82
N LYS A 108 -3.20 -10.46 24.91
CA LYS A 108 -4.33 -11.24 25.41
C LYS A 108 -4.73 -10.80 26.83
N PHE A 109 -3.77 -10.60 27.70
CA PHE A 109 -4.04 -10.25 29.11
C PHE A 109 -4.54 -8.81 29.23
N PHE A 110 -4.05 -7.87 28.43
CA PHE A 110 -4.61 -6.52 28.34
C PHE A 110 -6.07 -6.52 27.86
N LYS A 111 -6.40 -7.36 26.85
CA LYS A 111 -7.79 -7.50 26.38
C LYS A 111 -8.70 -8.05 27.48
N ILE A 112 -8.26 -9.02 28.24
CA ILE A 112 -9.05 -9.65 29.33
C ILE A 112 -9.21 -8.68 30.52
N ASP A 113 -8.15 -7.95 30.88
CA ASP A 113 -8.16 -6.97 31.97
C ASP A 113 -9.05 -5.76 31.63
N GLY A 114 -8.98 -5.25 30.40
CA GLY A 114 -9.83 -4.19 29.88
C GLY A 114 -9.66 -2.80 30.50
N LYS A 115 -8.68 -2.61 31.41
CA LYS A 115 -8.45 -1.32 32.08
C LYS A 115 -7.80 -0.28 31.18
N TYR A 116 -7.00 -0.72 30.22
CA TYR A 116 -6.18 0.16 29.37
C TYR A 116 -6.31 -0.21 27.91
N ASP A 117 -6.34 0.81 27.06
CA ASP A 117 -6.20 0.60 25.63
C ASP A 117 -4.74 0.40 25.26
N VAL A 118 -4.47 -0.51 24.32
CA VAL A 118 -3.11 -0.81 23.89
C VAL A 118 -3.01 -0.73 22.37
N ILE A 119 -2.06 0.07 21.89
CA ILE A 119 -1.63 0.09 20.49
C ILE A 119 -0.16 -0.29 20.45
N CYS A 120 0.19 -1.17 19.51
CA CYS A 120 1.56 -1.51 19.20
C CYS A 120 1.91 -1.03 17.80
N SER A 121 3.15 -0.62 17.58
CA SER A 121 3.68 -0.44 16.23
C SER A 121 4.93 -1.26 15.99
N GLY A 122 5.14 -1.64 14.74
CA GLY A 122 6.35 -2.34 14.35
C GLY A 122 6.52 -2.42 12.84
N SER A 123 7.78 -2.55 12.40
CA SER A 123 8.06 -2.82 11.00
C SER A 123 7.66 -4.25 10.65
N MET A 124 7.14 -4.46 9.44
CA MET A 124 6.75 -5.80 8.96
C MET A 124 7.94 -6.79 8.94
N LEU A 125 9.16 -6.28 8.83
CA LEU A 125 10.40 -7.06 8.72
C LEU A 125 10.86 -7.70 10.03
N GLY A 126 10.55 -7.10 11.17
CA GLY A 126 11.20 -7.45 12.44
C GLY A 126 10.37 -8.36 13.35
N ILE A 127 9.09 -8.58 13.04
CA ILE A 127 8.24 -9.41 13.90
C ILE A 127 8.47 -10.89 13.54
N SER A 128 9.48 -11.49 14.16
CA SER A 128 9.71 -12.93 14.06
C SER A 128 8.70 -13.68 14.92
N TYR A 129 7.60 -14.10 14.32
CA TYR A 129 6.59 -14.93 15.00
C TYR A 129 7.15 -16.25 15.56
N LYS A 130 8.33 -16.68 15.13
CA LYS A 130 9.02 -17.87 15.69
C LYS A 130 9.58 -17.66 17.10
N GLN A 131 9.72 -16.40 17.53
CA GLN A 131 10.26 -16.04 18.85
C GLN A 131 9.17 -15.69 19.88
N ILE A 132 7.91 -15.70 19.48
CA ILE A 132 6.78 -15.31 20.33
C ILE A 132 6.19 -16.57 20.95
N GLU A 133 6.07 -16.63 22.32
CA GLU A 133 5.45 -17.76 23.00
C GLU A 133 3.97 -17.94 22.60
N SER A 134 3.22 -16.85 22.47
CA SER A 134 1.83 -16.85 22.03
C SER A 134 1.51 -15.61 21.21
N ASN A 135 0.96 -15.79 20.00
CA ASN A 135 0.61 -14.69 19.10
C ASN A 135 -0.74 -13.99 19.44
N SER A 136 -1.28 -14.20 20.65
CA SER A 136 -2.56 -13.61 21.10
C SER A 136 -3.69 -13.72 20.07
N VAL A 137 -3.81 -14.88 19.40
CA VAL A 137 -4.83 -15.12 18.36
C VAL A 137 -6.22 -14.92 18.94
N GLY A 138 -7.05 -14.13 18.27
CA GLY A 138 -8.41 -13.77 18.71
C GLY A 138 -8.48 -12.65 19.75
N TYR A 139 -7.35 -12.16 20.27
CA TYR A 139 -7.27 -11.12 21.31
C TYR A 139 -6.59 -9.84 20.83
N LYS A 140 -6.28 -9.73 19.54
CA LYS A 140 -5.69 -8.55 18.94
C LYS A 140 -6.27 -8.32 17.55
N THR A 141 -6.15 -7.10 17.07
CA THR A 141 -6.47 -6.69 15.70
C THR A 141 -5.21 -6.18 15.02
N ASP A 142 -5.04 -6.48 13.75
CA ASP A 142 -3.91 -5.98 12.96
C ASP A 142 -4.42 -4.95 11.95
N TYR A 143 -3.72 -3.82 11.81
CA TYR A 143 -3.94 -2.81 10.79
C TYR A 143 -2.66 -2.62 9.96
N GLU A 144 -2.76 -2.70 8.64
CA GLU A 144 -1.64 -2.45 7.75
C GLU A 144 -1.64 -0.99 7.29
N MET A 145 -0.63 -0.23 7.68
CA MET A 145 -0.43 1.15 7.27
C MET A 145 0.60 1.23 6.16
N ARG A 146 0.27 1.94 5.08
CA ARG A 146 1.14 2.17 3.93
C ARG A 146 1.51 3.65 3.81
N SER A 147 2.37 4.00 2.85
CA SER A 147 2.59 5.41 2.47
C SER A 147 1.28 6.06 2.03
N LEU A 148 1.19 7.40 2.02
CA LEU A 148 -0.02 8.13 1.63
C LEU A 148 -0.51 7.63 0.26
N ASP A 149 -1.82 7.43 0.13
CA ASP A 149 -2.43 7.26 -1.18
C ASP A 149 -2.75 8.62 -1.82
N PHE A 150 -3.29 8.61 -3.03
CA PHE A 150 -3.56 9.86 -3.75
C PHE A 150 -4.63 10.72 -3.06
N GLU A 151 -5.60 10.13 -2.39
CA GLU A 151 -6.61 10.87 -1.61
C GLU A 151 -5.97 11.58 -0.42
N GLU A 152 -5.13 10.88 0.36
CA GLU A 152 -4.37 11.46 1.47
C GLU A 152 -3.40 12.56 0.99
N PHE A 153 -2.83 12.39 -0.21
CA PHE A 153 -2.02 13.44 -0.85
C PHE A 153 -2.85 14.66 -1.23
N LEU A 154 -4.07 14.49 -1.73
CA LEU A 154 -4.99 15.60 -2.00
C LEU A 154 -5.37 16.34 -0.70
N TRP A 155 -5.64 15.61 0.38
CA TRP A 155 -5.87 16.23 1.70
C TRP A 155 -4.65 17.04 2.16
N ALA A 156 -3.44 16.52 1.98
CA ALA A 156 -2.20 17.24 2.30
C ALA A 156 -2.05 18.54 1.48
N ARG A 157 -2.59 18.59 0.27
CA ARG A 157 -2.66 19.78 -0.59
C ARG A 157 -3.83 20.74 -0.25
N GLY A 158 -4.63 20.41 0.76
CA GLY A 158 -5.74 21.25 1.23
C GLY A 158 -7.08 20.99 0.56
N TYR A 159 -7.21 19.93 -0.24
CA TYR A 159 -8.52 19.48 -0.73
C TYR A 159 -9.28 18.76 0.39
N ASP A 160 -10.59 18.99 0.46
CA ASP A 160 -11.48 18.37 1.45
C ASP A 160 -12.22 17.13 0.89
N GLU A 161 -13.02 16.51 1.75
CA GLU A 161 -13.86 15.38 1.36
C GLU A 161 -14.89 15.75 0.29
N ALA A 162 -15.37 16.98 0.23
CA ALA A 162 -16.37 17.40 -0.76
C ALA A 162 -15.81 17.30 -2.19
N VAL A 163 -14.53 17.60 -2.37
CA VAL A 163 -13.83 17.43 -3.66
C VAL A 163 -13.75 15.95 -4.04
N ILE A 164 -13.40 15.09 -3.08
CA ILE A 164 -13.34 13.64 -3.31
C ILE A 164 -14.72 13.06 -3.65
N GLU A 165 -15.76 13.50 -2.95
CA GLU A 165 -17.14 13.10 -3.24
C GLU A 165 -17.60 13.58 -4.63
N SER A 166 -17.22 14.79 -5.04
CA SER A 166 -17.48 15.28 -6.40
C SER A 166 -16.81 14.39 -7.44
N MET A 167 -15.52 14.04 -7.26
CA MET A 167 -14.82 13.11 -8.15
C MET A 167 -15.52 11.75 -8.22
N PHE A 168 -15.99 11.25 -7.09
CA PHE A 168 -16.69 9.97 -7.03
C PHE A 168 -18.06 10.02 -7.73
N THR A 169 -18.79 11.12 -7.59
CA THR A 169 -20.08 11.35 -8.28
C THR A 169 -19.89 11.34 -9.80
N HIS A 170 -18.85 12.01 -10.31
CA HIS A 170 -18.51 11.94 -11.74
C HIS A 170 -18.33 10.50 -12.25
N LEU A 171 -17.67 9.65 -11.45
CA LEU A 171 -17.50 8.24 -11.79
C LEU A 171 -18.81 7.45 -11.77
N CYS A 172 -19.65 7.64 -10.74
CA CYS A 172 -20.93 6.93 -10.62
C CYS A 172 -21.90 7.32 -11.74
N ASP A 173 -21.97 8.60 -12.08
CA ASP A 173 -22.87 9.16 -13.09
C ASP A 173 -22.29 9.05 -14.51
N ALA A 174 -21.03 8.56 -14.65
CA ALA A 174 -20.25 8.56 -15.88
C ALA A 174 -20.22 9.93 -16.58
N THR A 175 -20.22 11.01 -15.80
CA THR A 175 -20.15 12.37 -16.32
C THR A 175 -18.71 12.83 -16.47
N PRO A 176 -18.30 13.35 -17.64
CA PRO A 176 -16.94 13.86 -17.84
C PRO A 176 -16.61 14.99 -16.87
N PHE A 177 -15.36 15.01 -16.39
CA PHE A 177 -14.79 16.16 -15.70
C PHE A 177 -14.71 17.37 -16.61
N SER A 178 -14.83 18.55 -16.07
CA SER A 178 -14.55 19.81 -16.79
C SER A 178 -13.06 19.89 -17.16
N GLU A 179 -12.70 20.78 -18.08
CA GLU A 179 -11.32 21.01 -18.48
C GLU A 179 -10.46 21.47 -17.29
N VAL A 180 -11.01 22.29 -16.41
CA VAL A 180 -10.33 22.76 -15.19
C VAL A 180 -10.05 21.61 -14.23
N GLU A 181 -11.02 20.76 -13.95
CA GLU A 181 -10.84 19.58 -13.10
C GLU A 181 -9.82 18.60 -13.67
N MET A 182 -9.91 18.31 -15.00
CA MET A 182 -8.95 17.45 -15.66
C MET A 182 -7.51 17.98 -15.53
N ASN A 183 -7.30 19.27 -15.72
CA ASN A 183 -5.98 19.90 -15.62
C ASN A 183 -5.46 19.87 -14.17
N VAL A 184 -6.29 20.26 -13.21
CA VAL A 184 -5.91 20.33 -11.80
C VAL A 184 -5.57 18.94 -11.25
N PHE A 185 -6.46 17.95 -11.43
CA PHE A 185 -6.25 16.62 -10.88
C PHE A 185 -5.18 15.83 -11.62
N SER A 186 -5.03 16.01 -12.94
CA SER A 186 -3.93 15.38 -13.69
C SER A 186 -2.57 15.94 -13.28
N THR A 187 -2.47 17.24 -13.00
CA THR A 187 -1.25 17.87 -12.50
C THR A 187 -0.91 17.35 -11.09
N ALA A 188 -1.89 17.37 -10.17
CA ALA A 188 -1.71 16.84 -8.83
C ALA A 188 -1.33 15.35 -8.84
N PHE A 189 -1.92 14.56 -9.74
CA PHE A 189 -1.59 13.14 -9.89
C PHE A 189 -0.17 12.93 -10.43
N MET A 190 0.28 13.75 -11.38
CA MET A 190 1.65 13.68 -11.87
C MET A 190 2.65 14.05 -10.78
N ASP A 191 2.37 15.09 -9.98
CA ASP A 191 3.18 15.44 -8.82
C ASP A 191 3.28 14.25 -7.84
N TYR A 192 2.14 13.61 -7.56
CA TYR A 192 2.11 12.40 -6.71
C TYR A 192 2.89 11.23 -7.32
N CYS A 193 2.80 10.99 -8.63
CA CYS A 193 3.58 9.93 -9.28
C CYS A 193 5.09 10.11 -9.10
N VAL A 194 5.57 11.36 -9.10
CA VAL A 194 7.00 11.69 -8.93
C VAL A 194 7.41 11.67 -7.46
N LEU A 195 6.60 12.27 -6.59
CA LEU A 195 6.89 12.35 -5.15
C LEU A 195 6.68 11.03 -4.41
N GLY A 196 5.69 10.23 -4.87
CA GLY A 196 5.14 9.12 -4.09
C GLY A 196 4.35 9.61 -2.88
N GLY A 197 4.04 8.66 -1.99
CA GLY A 197 3.28 8.89 -0.77
C GLY A 197 4.11 8.82 0.51
N MET A 198 5.45 8.79 0.44
CA MET A 198 6.28 8.76 1.67
C MET A 198 6.12 10.06 2.46
N PRO A 199 5.69 10.01 3.75
CA PRO A 199 5.29 11.21 4.50
C PRO A 199 6.34 12.30 4.54
N ALA A 200 7.62 11.96 4.73
CA ALA A 200 8.71 12.94 4.77
C ALA A 200 8.87 13.69 3.43
N VAL A 201 8.68 13.00 2.31
CA VAL A 201 8.75 13.58 0.96
C VAL A 201 7.56 14.50 0.72
N VAL A 202 6.34 14.01 1.01
CA VAL A 202 5.11 14.81 0.86
C VAL A 202 5.14 16.04 1.76
N ALA A 203 5.48 15.89 3.05
CA ALA A 203 5.57 17.01 3.99
C ALA A 203 6.61 18.07 3.54
N SER A 204 7.75 17.66 2.99
CA SER A 204 8.75 18.57 2.44
C SER A 204 8.17 19.37 1.27
N HIS A 205 7.54 18.70 0.30
CA HIS A 205 6.91 19.34 -0.83
C HIS A 205 5.80 20.33 -0.42
N ILE A 206 4.90 19.92 0.47
CA ILE A 206 3.81 20.80 0.97
C ILE A 206 4.35 22.03 1.69
N ARG A 207 5.40 21.87 2.49
CA ARG A 207 6.00 22.98 3.25
C ARG A 207 6.72 23.99 2.35
N THR A 208 7.44 23.52 1.33
CA THR A 208 8.28 24.37 0.47
C THR A 208 7.55 24.87 -0.79
N GLY A 209 6.49 24.19 -1.21
CA GLY A 209 5.81 24.42 -2.49
C GLY A 209 6.65 24.02 -3.70
N THR A 210 7.80 23.34 -3.51
CA THR A 210 8.74 22.97 -4.57
C THR A 210 9.11 21.49 -4.51
N PHE A 211 9.79 20.99 -5.54
CA PHE A 211 10.37 19.64 -5.57
C PHE A 211 11.82 19.60 -5.05
N GLU A 212 12.36 20.76 -4.69
CA GLU A 212 13.73 20.84 -4.21
C GLU A 212 13.92 20.00 -2.94
N GLY A 213 14.99 19.19 -2.93
CA GLY A 213 15.31 18.28 -1.82
C GLY A 213 14.49 16.98 -1.78
N THR A 214 13.38 16.86 -2.51
CA THR A 214 12.54 15.66 -2.43
C THR A 214 13.22 14.41 -2.99
N LEU A 215 13.99 14.54 -4.08
CA LEU A 215 14.74 13.42 -4.66
C LEU A 215 15.82 12.90 -3.70
N GLN A 216 16.49 13.80 -2.96
CA GLN A 216 17.46 13.40 -1.96
C GLN A 216 16.81 12.61 -0.81
N LEU A 217 15.62 13.04 -0.36
CA LEU A 217 14.85 12.30 0.65
C LEU A 217 14.45 10.92 0.14
N GLN A 218 13.94 10.81 -1.08
CA GLN A 218 13.57 9.52 -1.68
C GLN A 218 14.79 8.58 -1.82
N ARG A 219 15.95 9.10 -2.22
CA ARG A 219 17.20 8.32 -2.31
C ARG A 219 17.68 7.86 -0.95
N GLN A 220 17.55 8.70 0.08
CA GLN A 220 17.87 8.29 1.45
C GLN A 220 16.96 7.14 1.89
N LEU A 221 15.66 7.21 1.61
CA LEU A 221 14.72 6.11 1.89
C LEU A 221 15.11 4.79 1.22
N ILE A 222 15.62 4.85 -0.02
CA ILE A 222 16.11 3.66 -0.73
C ILE A 222 17.34 3.09 -0.02
N LEU A 223 18.28 3.94 0.39
CA LEU A 223 19.45 3.50 1.17
C LEU A 223 19.04 2.87 2.50
N ASP A 224 18.10 3.48 3.22
CA ASP A 224 17.57 2.96 4.47
C ASP A 224 16.91 1.57 4.27
N TYR A 225 16.16 1.38 3.17
CA TYR A 225 15.58 0.08 2.82
C TYR A 225 16.65 -0.97 2.49
N GLN A 226 17.71 -0.58 1.78
CA GLN A 226 18.84 -1.47 1.51
C GLN A 226 19.59 -1.85 2.80
N GLU A 227 19.70 -0.93 3.76
CA GLU A 227 20.26 -1.21 5.09
C GLU A 227 19.36 -2.15 5.89
N ASP A 228 18.05 -1.99 5.82
CA ASP A 228 17.10 -2.91 6.43
C ASP A 228 17.23 -4.32 5.85
N ILE A 229 17.38 -4.46 4.54
CA ILE A 229 17.66 -5.76 3.92
C ILE A 229 18.94 -6.37 4.49
N ARG A 230 20.00 -5.56 4.65
CA ARG A 230 21.27 -6.05 5.24
C ARG A 230 21.11 -6.43 6.72
N LYS A 231 20.25 -5.74 7.46
CA LYS A 231 20.05 -5.97 8.90
C LYS A 231 19.16 -7.18 9.19
N TYR A 232 18.09 -7.36 8.45
CA TYR A 232 17.04 -8.33 8.78
C TYR A 232 17.07 -9.61 7.93
N ALA A 233 17.67 -9.57 6.74
CA ALA A 233 17.90 -10.77 5.95
C ALA A 233 19.12 -11.55 6.45
N GLN A 234 19.07 -12.87 6.36
CA GLN A 234 20.13 -13.75 6.91
C GLN A 234 20.91 -14.46 5.81
N GLY A 235 22.23 -14.56 6.02
CA GLY A 235 23.12 -15.37 5.21
C GLY A 235 23.12 -15.03 3.71
N PRO A 236 23.12 -16.03 2.81
CA PRO A 236 23.15 -15.80 1.36
C PRO A 236 21.96 -15.06 0.79
N ASP A 237 20.83 -15.05 1.50
CA ASP A 237 19.59 -14.41 1.04
C ASP A 237 19.70 -12.88 1.07
N GLN A 238 20.53 -12.31 1.93
CA GLN A 238 20.79 -10.87 1.98
C GLN A 238 21.22 -10.32 0.61
N ALA A 239 22.24 -10.92 -0.01
CA ALA A 239 22.72 -10.50 -1.33
C ALA A 239 21.69 -10.76 -2.43
N ARG A 240 20.93 -11.87 -2.33
CA ARG A 240 19.88 -12.21 -3.29
C ARG A 240 18.72 -11.23 -3.24
N ILE A 241 18.25 -10.85 -2.03
CA ILE A 241 17.16 -9.87 -1.83
C ILE A 241 17.59 -8.51 -2.39
N LEU A 242 18.81 -8.05 -2.08
CA LEU A 242 19.36 -6.80 -2.63
C LEU A 242 19.42 -6.84 -4.16
N ASN A 243 19.86 -7.95 -4.74
CA ASN A 243 19.91 -8.11 -6.19
C ASN A 243 18.51 -8.03 -6.81
N VAL A 244 17.51 -8.70 -6.22
CA VAL A 244 16.11 -8.59 -6.69
C VAL A 244 15.65 -7.14 -6.63
N PHE A 245 15.80 -6.49 -5.46
CA PHE A 245 15.36 -5.11 -5.22
C PHE A 245 15.96 -4.14 -6.25
N ASN A 246 17.28 -4.20 -6.46
CA ASN A 246 17.99 -3.31 -7.38
C ASN A 246 17.66 -3.56 -8.88
N HIS A 247 17.18 -4.76 -9.22
CA HIS A 247 16.82 -5.08 -10.62
C HIS A 247 15.37 -4.75 -10.98
N ILE A 248 14.53 -4.32 -10.02
CA ILE A 248 13.12 -3.99 -10.29
C ILE A 248 12.99 -2.88 -11.35
N PRO A 249 13.67 -1.71 -11.25
CA PRO A 249 13.51 -0.64 -12.22
C PRO A 249 13.89 -1.07 -13.64
N VAL A 250 15.00 -1.79 -13.77
CA VAL A 250 15.51 -2.28 -15.07
C VAL A 250 14.54 -3.24 -15.73
N GLN A 251 13.82 -4.06 -14.94
CA GLN A 251 12.88 -5.03 -15.50
C GLN A 251 11.51 -4.41 -15.80
N LEU A 252 11.07 -3.44 -15.01
CA LEU A 252 9.86 -2.66 -15.29
C LEU A 252 10.00 -1.79 -16.56
N ALA A 253 11.20 -1.33 -16.87
CA ALA A 253 11.48 -0.54 -18.08
C ALA A 253 11.40 -1.36 -19.37
N LYS A 254 11.24 -2.69 -19.33
CA LYS A 254 11.12 -3.53 -20.51
C LYS A 254 9.69 -3.57 -21.03
N GLU A 255 9.52 -3.86 -22.31
CA GLU A 255 8.21 -4.10 -22.92
C GLU A 255 7.48 -5.27 -22.22
N ASN A 256 8.20 -6.37 -22.00
CA ASN A 256 7.71 -7.48 -21.18
C ASN A 256 8.14 -7.29 -19.72
N LYS A 257 7.22 -6.88 -18.88
CA LYS A 257 7.43 -6.57 -17.46
C LYS A 257 7.38 -7.78 -16.53
N LYS A 258 7.23 -9.02 -17.07
CA LYS A 258 7.41 -10.24 -16.27
C LYS A 258 8.79 -10.25 -15.63
N PHE A 259 8.83 -10.38 -14.30
CA PHE A 259 10.11 -10.40 -13.59
C PHE A 259 10.86 -11.70 -13.87
N GLN A 260 12.09 -11.59 -14.35
CA GLN A 260 12.93 -12.72 -14.75
C GLN A 260 14.08 -12.89 -13.78
N ILE A 261 13.99 -13.89 -12.90
CA ILE A 261 15.02 -14.19 -11.90
C ILE A 261 16.38 -14.50 -12.58
N SER A 262 16.38 -15.17 -13.74
CA SER A 262 17.61 -15.46 -14.50
C SER A 262 18.39 -14.22 -14.95
N LYS A 263 17.78 -13.04 -14.90
CA LYS A 263 18.42 -11.75 -15.23
C LYS A 263 18.93 -11.00 -14.02
N VAL A 264 18.67 -11.48 -12.81
CA VAL A 264 19.11 -10.86 -11.56
C VAL A 264 20.58 -11.18 -11.28
N ALA A 265 21.01 -12.42 -11.56
CA ALA A 265 22.38 -12.84 -11.44
C ALA A 265 22.67 -14.04 -12.37
N SER A 266 23.94 -14.23 -12.75
CA SER A 266 24.35 -15.40 -13.56
C SER A 266 24.03 -16.70 -12.81
N GLY A 267 23.34 -17.62 -13.47
CA GLY A 267 22.92 -18.90 -12.89
C GLY A 267 21.79 -18.83 -11.88
N ALA A 268 21.15 -17.68 -11.69
CA ALA A 268 20.03 -17.53 -10.77
C ALA A 268 18.83 -18.40 -11.17
N ARG A 269 18.30 -19.18 -10.21
CA ARG A 269 17.13 -20.06 -10.39
C ARG A 269 16.00 -19.61 -9.48
N PHE A 270 14.77 -19.73 -9.94
CA PHE A 270 13.59 -19.30 -9.19
C PHE A 270 13.53 -19.93 -7.78
N LYS A 271 13.81 -21.23 -7.66
CA LYS A 271 13.81 -21.94 -6.37
C LYS A 271 14.71 -21.31 -5.30
N ASP A 272 15.81 -20.67 -5.73
CA ASP A 272 16.81 -20.07 -4.83
C ASP A 272 16.44 -18.63 -4.44
N TYR A 273 15.47 -18.02 -5.14
CA TYR A 273 15.03 -16.62 -4.99
C TYR A 273 13.58 -16.47 -4.54
N ARG A 274 12.79 -17.56 -4.49
CA ARG A 274 11.39 -17.52 -4.09
C ARG A 274 11.21 -16.85 -2.72
N GLY A 275 11.93 -17.30 -1.71
CA GLY A 275 11.90 -16.70 -0.37
C GLY A 275 12.35 -15.24 -0.35
N CYS A 276 13.23 -14.82 -1.27
CA CYS A 276 13.67 -13.43 -1.38
C CYS A 276 12.55 -12.51 -1.88
N VAL A 277 11.77 -12.97 -2.87
CA VAL A 277 10.62 -12.24 -3.40
C VAL A 277 9.51 -12.13 -2.35
N GLU A 278 9.19 -13.24 -1.68
CA GLU A 278 8.21 -13.28 -0.58
C GLU A 278 8.62 -12.38 0.59
N TRP A 279 9.93 -12.32 0.89
CA TRP A 279 10.47 -11.43 1.93
C TRP A 279 10.24 -9.95 1.59
N LEU A 280 10.54 -9.54 0.35
CA LEU A 280 10.30 -8.16 -0.12
C LEU A 280 8.81 -7.80 -0.10
N GLU A 281 7.92 -8.73 -0.49
CA GLU A 281 6.47 -8.52 -0.42
C GLU A 281 6.00 -8.38 1.04
N THR A 282 6.44 -9.29 1.91
CA THR A 282 6.10 -9.27 3.34
C THR A 282 6.62 -8.01 4.04
N SER A 283 7.77 -7.47 3.60
CA SER A 283 8.30 -6.22 4.12
C SER A 283 7.47 -4.98 3.76
N GLY A 284 6.58 -5.12 2.77
CA GLY A 284 5.82 -4.02 2.19
C GLY A 284 6.62 -3.09 1.27
N MET A 285 7.89 -3.44 0.98
CA MET A 285 8.74 -2.65 0.06
C MET A 285 8.26 -2.77 -1.38
N VAL A 286 7.66 -3.92 -1.73
CA VAL A 286 7.19 -4.19 -3.08
C VAL A 286 5.78 -4.78 -3.09
N ASN A 287 5.13 -4.67 -4.23
CA ASN A 287 3.87 -5.31 -4.55
C ASN A 287 4.10 -6.38 -5.62
N ILE A 288 3.65 -7.59 -5.39
CA ILE A 288 3.75 -8.69 -6.34
C ILE A 288 2.43 -8.83 -7.09
N CYS A 289 2.50 -8.74 -8.42
CA CYS A 289 1.36 -9.00 -9.30
C CYS A 289 1.52 -10.37 -9.94
N ARG A 290 0.65 -11.32 -9.59
CA ARG A 290 0.75 -12.73 -9.97
C ARG A 290 0.05 -12.99 -11.31
N CYS A 291 0.65 -13.82 -12.17
CA CYS A 291 0.03 -14.21 -13.43
C CYS A 291 -1.06 -15.25 -13.17
N MET A 292 -2.30 -14.94 -13.55
CA MET A 292 -3.39 -15.92 -13.52
C MET A 292 -3.13 -17.05 -14.51
N SER A 293 -3.43 -18.27 -14.11
CA SER A 293 -3.37 -19.45 -14.99
C SER A 293 -4.49 -19.38 -16.03
N TYR A 294 -5.68 -18.96 -15.60
CA TYR A 294 -6.84 -18.67 -16.42
C TYR A 294 -7.66 -17.54 -15.79
N PRO A 295 -8.24 -16.59 -16.59
CA PRO A 295 -8.99 -15.46 -16.03
C PRO A 295 -10.42 -15.89 -15.61
N GLU A 296 -10.52 -16.44 -14.41
CA GLU A 296 -11.75 -16.89 -13.76
C GLU A 296 -11.72 -16.64 -12.24
N LEU A 297 -12.87 -16.71 -11.59
CA LEU A 297 -13.01 -16.68 -10.14
C LEU A 297 -12.94 -18.09 -9.54
N PRO A 298 -12.39 -18.28 -8.33
CA PRO A 298 -11.79 -17.27 -7.46
C PRO A 298 -10.36 -16.91 -7.85
N LEU A 299 -9.98 -15.64 -7.65
CA LEU A 299 -8.63 -15.17 -7.95
C LEU A 299 -7.53 -15.88 -7.13
N LYS A 300 -7.79 -16.14 -5.84
CA LYS A 300 -6.85 -16.85 -4.96
C LYS A 300 -6.74 -18.32 -5.34
N GLY A 301 -5.53 -18.79 -5.57
CA GLY A 301 -5.24 -20.15 -5.95
C GLY A 301 -5.22 -20.40 -7.47
N ASN A 302 -5.65 -19.44 -8.28
CA ASN A 302 -5.67 -19.54 -9.73
C ASN A 302 -4.55 -18.71 -10.37
N TYR A 303 -3.29 -18.99 -10.00
CA TYR A 303 -2.12 -18.30 -10.57
C TYR A 303 -0.88 -19.21 -10.63
N ASP A 304 0.03 -18.89 -11.54
CA ASP A 304 1.34 -19.52 -11.66
C ASP A 304 2.35 -18.79 -10.73
N GLU A 305 2.85 -19.51 -9.73
CA GLU A 305 3.81 -18.97 -8.76
C GLU A 305 5.14 -18.51 -9.41
N ASN A 306 5.47 -19.02 -10.60
CA ASN A 306 6.71 -18.69 -11.31
C ASN A 306 6.56 -17.50 -12.26
N LYS A 307 5.34 -16.98 -12.43
CA LYS A 307 5.05 -15.87 -13.35
C LYS A 307 4.48 -14.70 -12.57
N PHE A 308 5.25 -13.63 -12.42
CA PHE A 308 4.84 -12.43 -11.69
C PHE A 308 5.54 -11.18 -12.23
N LYS A 309 4.96 -10.04 -11.92
CA LYS A 309 5.56 -8.70 -12.05
C LYS A 309 5.85 -8.19 -10.63
N ILE A 310 6.89 -7.39 -10.46
CA ILE A 310 7.24 -6.73 -9.19
C ILE A 310 7.15 -5.23 -9.39
N TYR A 311 6.37 -4.56 -8.55
CA TYR A 311 6.29 -3.10 -8.47
C TYR A 311 6.78 -2.62 -7.10
N PHE A 312 7.27 -1.39 -7.00
CA PHE A 312 7.54 -0.80 -5.70
C PHE A 312 6.24 -0.56 -4.92
N GLY A 313 6.32 -0.61 -3.59
CA GLY A 313 5.20 -0.27 -2.70
C GLY A 313 4.85 1.21 -2.73
N ASP A 314 5.77 2.03 -3.25
CA ASP A 314 5.63 3.48 -3.44
C ASP A 314 6.30 3.90 -4.75
N THR A 315 5.55 4.58 -5.62
CA THR A 315 6.01 4.95 -6.97
C THR A 315 7.12 6.00 -6.94
N GLY A 316 7.14 6.87 -5.93
CA GLY A 316 8.23 7.85 -5.77
C GLY A 316 9.59 7.19 -5.56
N LEU A 317 9.63 6.04 -4.89
CA LEU A 317 10.88 5.27 -4.74
C LEU A 317 11.32 4.65 -6.09
N PHE A 318 10.37 4.20 -6.92
CA PHE A 318 10.69 3.76 -8.28
C PHE A 318 11.32 4.88 -9.10
N VAL A 319 10.71 6.07 -9.10
CA VAL A 319 11.22 7.24 -9.84
C VAL A 319 12.63 7.62 -9.36
N ALA A 320 12.89 7.60 -8.05
CA ALA A 320 14.19 7.94 -7.48
C ALA A 320 15.31 6.92 -7.79
N MET A 321 14.97 5.74 -8.26
CA MET A 321 15.93 4.73 -8.74
C MET A 321 16.20 4.81 -10.25
N LEU A 322 15.58 5.75 -10.95
CA LEU A 322 15.90 6.10 -12.34
C LEU A 322 17.05 7.11 -12.40
N ASP A 323 17.30 7.66 -13.58
CA ASP A 323 18.31 8.71 -13.79
C ASP A 323 17.95 9.99 -13.04
N ASP A 324 18.93 10.86 -12.79
CA ASP A 324 18.76 12.09 -12.01
C ASP A 324 17.72 13.03 -12.59
N GLU A 325 17.64 13.09 -13.91
CA GLU A 325 16.72 13.94 -14.67
C GLU A 325 15.33 13.31 -14.86
N ALA A 326 15.14 12.03 -14.50
CA ALA A 326 13.91 11.30 -14.77
C ALA A 326 12.68 11.96 -14.13
N SER A 327 12.79 12.51 -12.93
CA SER A 327 11.69 13.20 -12.26
C SER A 327 11.25 14.46 -13.02
N ASP A 328 12.19 15.25 -13.54
CA ASP A 328 11.92 16.45 -14.32
C ASP A 328 11.37 16.10 -15.71
N ASP A 329 11.90 15.07 -16.33
CA ASP A 329 11.40 14.56 -17.62
C ASP A 329 9.96 14.03 -17.50
N LEU A 330 9.64 13.32 -16.41
CA LEU A 330 8.29 12.83 -16.12
C LEU A 330 7.30 13.99 -15.93
N ARG A 331 7.65 15.01 -15.16
CA ARG A 331 6.82 16.21 -14.94
C ARG A 331 6.64 17.02 -16.22
N ALA A 332 7.69 17.20 -17.01
CA ALA A 332 7.64 17.91 -18.28
C ALA A 332 7.05 17.07 -19.42
N ASN A 333 6.66 15.81 -19.17
CA ASN A 333 6.17 14.85 -20.18
C ASN A 333 7.16 14.67 -21.36
N ARG A 334 8.46 14.66 -21.05
CA ARG A 334 9.56 14.52 -22.02
C ARG A 334 10.28 13.18 -21.82
N ASN A 335 11.00 12.71 -22.85
CA ASN A 335 11.95 11.58 -22.81
C ASN A 335 11.42 10.29 -22.16
N LEU A 336 10.11 10.07 -22.14
CA LEU A 336 9.50 9.09 -21.27
C LEU A 336 9.56 7.65 -21.77
N GLY A 337 9.73 7.44 -23.08
CA GLY A 337 9.91 6.11 -23.67
C GLY A 337 9.12 4.99 -22.98
N VAL A 338 9.83 3.94 -22.59
CA VAL A 338 9.29 2.78 -21.88
C VAL A 338 8.99 3.06 -20.38
N TYR A 339 9.67 4.04 -19.77
CA TYR A 339 9.48 4.38 -18.36
C TYR A 339 8.08 4.93 -18.05
N LYS A 340 7.47 5.65 -19.00
CA LYS A 340 6.11 6.17 -18.82
C LYS A 340 5.09 5.05 -18.58
N GLY A 341 5.15 3.99 -19.39
CA GLY A 341 4.29 2.83 -19.18
C GLY A 341 4.56 2.12 -17.85
N ALA A 342 5.84 2.00 -17.47
CA ALA A 342 6.23 1.40 -16.19
C ALA A 342 5.71 2.22 -15.00
N MET A 343 5.83 3.56 -15.07
CA MET A 343 5.34 4.46 -14.02
C MET A 343 3.81 4.35 -13.86
N TYR A 344 3.05 4.40 -14.96
CA TYR A 344 1.58 4.32 -14.86
C TYR A 344 1.10 2.96 -14.36
N GLU A 345 1.72 1.85 -14.76
CA GLU A 345 1.40 0.55 -14.17
C GLU A 345 1.81 0.48 -12.69
N SER A 346 2.96 1.06 -12.30
CA SER A 346 3.40 1.09 -10.90
C SER A 346 2.42 1.85 -10.02
N ILE A 347 1.98 3.05 -10.43
CA ILE A 347 1.04 3.84 -9.63
C ILE A 347 -0.35 3.19 -9.55
N VAL A 348 -0.80 2.53 -10.62
CA VAL A 348 -2.05 1.76 -10.59
C VAL A 348 -1.92 0.55 -9.67
N SER A 349 -0.80 -0.19 -9.74
CA SER A 349 -0.55 -1.32 -8.82
C SER A 349 -0.54 -0.88 -7.36
N GLU A 350 0.09 0.26 -7.08
CA GLU A 350 0.14 0.89 -5.75
C GLU A 350 -1.26 1.27 -5.27
N ALA A 351 -2.05 1.97 -6.09
CA ALA A 351 -3.40 2.40 -5.76
C ALA A 351 -4.34 1.21 -5.50
N LEU A 352 -4.28 0.16 -6.34
CA LEU A 352 -5.04 -1.07 -6.13
C LEU A 352 -4.63 -1.77 -4.83
N ARG A 353 -3.33 -1.86 -4.54
CA ARG A 353 -2.84 -2.49 -3.32
C ARG A 353 -3.22 -1.69 -2.07
N LYS A 354 -3.10 -0.36 -2.08
CA LYS A 354 -3.54 0.54 -1.01
C LYS A 354 -5.05 0.48 -0.80
N SER A 355 -5.82 0.22 -1.85
CA SER A 355 -7.26 -0.05 -1.78
C SER A 355 -7.60 -1.47 -1.28
N GLY A 356 -6.59 -2.32 -0.97
CA GLY A 356 -6.75 -3.65 -0.40
C GLY A 356 -7.04 -4.76 -1.40
N TYR A 357 -6.67 -4.59 -2.66
CA TYR A 357 -6.67 -5.68 -3.65
C TYR A 357 -5.36 -6.46 -3.62
N ASP A 358 -5.42 -7.78 -3.77
CA ASP A 358 -4.29 -8.56 -4.26
C ASP A 358 -4.18 -8.35 -5.77
N LEU A 359 -2.94 -8.33 -6.29
CA LEU A 359 -2.69 -7.98 -7.68
C LEU A 359 -2.55 -9.21 -8.56
N TYR A 360 -3.31 -9.23 -9.63
CA TYR A 360 -3.28 -10.28 -10.64
C TYR A 360 -3.23 -9.67 -12.03
N TYR A 361 -2.49 -10.31 -12.95
CA TYR A 361 -2.49 -10.03 -14.38
C TYR A 361 -2.71 -11.31 -15.16
N TYR A 362 -2.98 -11.23 -16.45
CA TYR A 362 -3.08 -12.40 -17.31
C TYR A 362 -2.26 -12.22 -18.58
N LYS A 363 -1.57 -13.28 -18.97
CA LYS A 363 -0.85 -13.37 -20.24
C LYS A 363 -1.14 -14.74 -20.84
N LYS A 364 -1.88 -14.77 -21.95
CA LYS A 364 -2.10 -16.02 -22.70
C LYS A 364 -0.82 -16.45 -23.38
N GLU A 365 -0.43 -17.72 -23.21
CA GLU A 365 0.73 -18.28 -23.88
C GLU A 365 0.53 -18.29 -25.41
N ASP A 366 1.61 -18.10 -26.15
CA ASP A 366 1.63 -18.05 -27.62
C ASP A 366 0.65 -17.05 -28.24
N SER A 367 0.33 -15.98 -27.52
CA SER A 367 -0.61 -14.95 -27.93
C SER A 367 -0.14 -13.55 -27.53
N THR A 368 -0.67 -12.54 -28.22
CA THR A 368 -0.49 -11.12 -27.85
C THR A 368 -1.49 -10.67 -26.79
N LEU A 369 -2.40 -11.55 -26.34
CA LEU A 369 -3.40 -11.23 -25.34
C LEU A 369 -2.72 -11.14 -23.96
N GLU A 370 -2.64 -9.92 -23.46
CA GLU A 370 -2.15 -9.58 -22.13
C GLU A 370 -3.07 -8.54 -21.51
N GLN A 371 -3.38 -8.70 -20.23
CA GLN A 371 -4.20 -7.80 -19.44
C GLN A 371 -3.43 -7.37 -18.21
N ASP A 372 -3.35 -6.06 -17.95
CA ASP A 372 -2.44 -5.49 -16.94
C ASP A 372 -2.83 -5.87 -15.51
N PHE A 373 -4.12 -5.72 -15.15
CA PHE A 373 -4.63 -6.09 -13.83
C PHE A 373 -6.03 -6.68 -13.90
N PHE A 374 -6.39 -7.39 -12.83
CA PHE A 374 -7.74 -7.84 -12.57
C PHE A 374 -8.15 -7.47 -11.16
N VAL A 375 -9.39 -7.01 -11.03
CA VAL A 375 -10.12 -6.81 -9.78
C VAL A 375 -11.46 -7.52 -9.88
N ARG A 376 -12.29 -7.47 -8.84
CA ARG A 376 -13.61 -8.13 -8.89
C ARG A 376 -14.69 -7.29 -8.23
N THR A 377 -15.92 -7.46 -8.71
CA THR A 377 -17.17 -7.20 -7.99
C THR A 377 -17.59 -8.47 -7.24
N ARG A 378 -18.82 -8.53 -6.72
CA ARG A 378 -19.37 -9.76 -6.13
C ARG A 378 -19.46 -10.88 -7.16
N GLU A 379 -19.88 -10.56 -8.38
CA GLU A 379 -20.21 -11.52 -9.43
C GLU A 379 -19.19 -11.58 -10.57
N TRP A 380 -18.54 -10.44 -10.89
CA TRP A 380 -17.76 -10.29 -12.12
C TRP A 380 -16.27 -10.16 -11.86
N LEU A 381 -15.52 -10.75 -12.76
CA LEU A 381 -14.08 -10.50 -12.89
C LEU A 381 -13.88 -9.30 -13.82
N VAL A 382 -13.24 -8.24 -13.31
CA VAL A 382 -13.10 -6.96 -13.99
C VAL A 382 -11.65 -6.74 -14.41
N PRO A 383 -11.33 -6.84 -15.72
CA PRO A 383 -10.02 -6.44 -16.23
C PRO A 383 -9.82 -4.93 -16.11
N VAL A 384 -8.61 -4.53 -15.69
CA VAL A 384 -8.18 -3.13 -15.60
C VAL A 384 -6.98 -2.95 -16.53
N GLU A 385 -7.13 -2.09 -17.50
CA GLU A 385 -6.11 -1.79 -18.53
C GLU A 385 -5.49 -0.43 -18.28
N VAL A 386 -4.17 -0.33 -18.38
CA VAL A 386 -3.41 0.91 -18.18
C VAL A 386 -2.83 1.37 -19.51
N LYS A 387 -3.28 2.50 -20.04
CA LYS A 387 -2.84 3.01 -21.36
C LYS A 387 -2.18 4.37 -21.26
N SER A 388 -0.86 4.44 -21.45
CA SER A 388 -0.08 5.68 -21.45
C SER A 388 -0.38 6.62 -22.62
N LYS A 389 -1.02 6.13 -23.67
CA LYS A 389 -1.43 6.88 -24.87
C LYS A 389 -2.90 6.59 -25.20
N LYS A 390 -3.50 7.38 -26.11
CA LYS A 390 -4.80 7.04 -26.71
C LYS A 390 -4.65 5.72 -27.46
N GLY A 391 -5.00 4.61 -26.83
CA GLY A 391 -4.93 3.26 -27.39
C GLY A 391 -6.25 2.52 -27.23
N THR A 392 -6.52 1.57 -28.12
CA THR A 392 -7.65 0.66 -28.00
C THR A 392 -7.31 -0.41 -26.96
N ALA A 393 -8.22 -0.70 -26.04
CA ALA A 393 -8.07 -1.81 -25.08
C ALA A 393 -8.38 -3.16 -25.76
N LYS A 394 -7.55 -3.53 -26.77
CA LYS A 394 -7.83 -4.69 -27.65
C LYS A 394 -7.91 -6.00 -26.88
N SER A 395 -6.95 -6.26 -25.97
CA SER A 395 -6.95 -7.47 -25.14
C SER A 395 -8.19 -7.55 -24.26
N MET A 396 -8.56 -6.43 -23.62
CA MET A 396 -9.75 -6.35 -22.78
C MET A 396 -11.04 -6.65 -23.57
N ARG A 397 -11.20 -6.02 -24.74
CA ARG A 397 -12.36 -6.28 -25.62
C ARG A 397 -12.41 -7.73 -26.07
N THR A 398 -11.26 -8.34 -26.37
CA THR A 398 -11.19 -9.78 -26.70
C THR A 398 -11.64 -10.64 -25.52
N LEU A 399 -11.28 -10.29 -24.28
CA LEU A 399 -11.74 -11.01 -23.08
C LEU A 399 -13.25 -10.86 -22.88
N ILE A 400 -13.79 -9.64 -23.01
CA ILE A 400 -15.21 -9.34 -22.82
C ILE A 400 -16.08 -10.04 -23.88
N ALA A 401 -15.64 -10.06 -25.14
CA ALA A 401 -16.40 -10.65 -26.26
C ALA A 401 -16.31 -12.17 -26.35
N SER A 402 -15.51 -12.82 -25.52
CA SER A 402 -15.25 -14.25 -25.62
C SER A 402 -16.13 -15.08 -24.68
N ASP A 403 -16.91 -15.99 -25.21
CA ASP A 403 -17.69 -16.97 -24.44
C ASP A 403 -16.81 -17.86 -23.52
N SER A 404 -15.50 -17.89 -23.76
CA SER A 404 -14.55 -18.62 -22.91
C SER A 404 -14.34 -17.94 -21.54
N TYR A 405 -14.75 -16.67 -21.37
CA TYR A 405 -14.57 -15.90 -20.13
C TYR A 405 -15.90 -15.31 -19.65
N PRO A 406 -16.89 -16.15 -19.30
CA PRO A 406 -18.26 -15.71 -19.01
C PRO A 406 -18.36 -14.77 -17.79
N GLU A 407 -17.37 -14.78 -16.90
CA GLU A 407 -17.34 -13.91 -15.72
C GLU A 407 -16.81 -12.49 -16.03
N ILE A 408 -16.40 -12.22 -17.29
CA ILE A 408 -15.90 -10.90 -17.73
C ILE A 408 -16.97 -10.23 -18.60
N GLN A 409 -17.77 -9.36 -18.00
CA GLN A 409 -18.88 -8.68 -18.70
C GLN A 409 -18.52 -7.24 -19.09
N PHE A 410 -17.61 -6.62 -18.37
CA PHE A 410 -17.12 -5.27 -18.63
C PHE A 410 -15.68 -5.10 -18.10
N GLY A 411 -15.03 -3.99 -18.46
CA GLY A 411 -13.70 -3.68 -17.99
C GLY A 411 -13.48 -2.19 -17.76
N VAL A 412 -12.39 -1.85 -17.07
CA VAL A 412 -12.01 -0.47 -16.76
C VAL A 412 -10.70 -0.13 -17.45
N LYS A 413 -10.72 0.91 -18.28
CA LYS A 413 -9.51 1.47 -18.91
C LYS A 413 -9.10 2.75 -18.21
N LEU A 414 -7.92 2.76 -17.62
CA LEU A 414 -7.29 3.91 -17.01
C LEU A 414 -6.38 4.60 -18.03
N SER A 415 -6.58 5.88 -18.25
CA SER A 415 -5.84 6.65 -19.27
C SER A 415 -5.76 8.14 -18.93
N ALA A 416 -5.03 8.91 -19.75
CA ALA A 416 -5.05 10.38 -19.67
C ALA A 416 -6.34 11.01 -20.23
N GLY A 417 -7.28 10.20 -20.76
CA GLY A 417 -8.57 10.67 -21.27
C GLY A 417 -9.57 10.91 -20.16
N ASN A 418 -10.65 11.62 -20.49
CA ASN A 418 -11.77 11.86 -19.60
C ASN A 418 -12.68 10.62 -19.47
N ILE A 419 -13.68 10.68 -18.58
CA ILE A 419 -14.68 9.63 -18.42
C ILE A 419 -15.43 9.39 -19.73
N GLY A 420 -15.66 8.12 -20.04
CA GLY A 420 -16.44 7.69 -21.18
C GLY A 420 -16.67 6.18 -21.16
N SER A 421 -17.62 5.70 -21.93
CA SER A 421 -17.93 4.27 -22.06
C SER A 421 -18.07 3.90 -23.53
N SER A 422 -17.59 2.72 -23.91
CA SER A 422 -17.70 2.17 -25.26
C SER A 422 -17.46 0.67 -25.24
N GLU A 423 -18.37 -0.11 -25.85
CA GLU A 423 -18.22 -1.57 -25.99
C GLU A 423 -17.91 -2.28 -24.66
N HIS A 424 -18.67 -2.02 -23.61
CA HIS A 424 -18.47 -2.54 -22.25
C HIS A 424 -17.14 -2.18 -21.59
N VAL A 425 -16.42 -1.18 -22.11
CA VAL A 425 -15.20 -0.63 -21.54
C VAL A 425 -15.49 0.74 -20.95
N PHE A 426 -15.42 0.85 -19.62
CA PHE A 426 -15.48 2.13 -18.92
C PHE A 426 -14.09 2.76 -18.91
N THR A 427 -13.97 3.95 -19.46
CA THR A 427 -12.71 4.72 -19.45
C THR A 427 -12.75 5.75 -18.34
N ALA A 428 -11.70 5.85 -17.54
CA ALA A 428 -11.56 6.83 -16.47
C ALA A 428 -10.14 7.41 -16.45
N PRO A 429 -9.97 8.67 -15.97
CA PRO A 429 -8.66 9.26 -15.78
C PRO A 429 -7.83 8.50 -14.74
N TYR A 430 -6.50 8.47 -14.90
CA TYR A 430 -5.59 7.80 -13.94
C TYR A 430 -5.79 8.26 -12.50
N PHE A 431 -6.01 9.56 -12.29
CA PHE A 431 -6.17 10.13 -10.96
C PHE A 431 -7.38 9.61 -10.19
N THR A 432 -8.29 8.88 -10.84
CA THR A 432 -9.46 8.26 -10.19
C THR A 432 -9.19 6.84 -9.70
N THR A 433 -8.01 6.27 -9.94
CA THR A 433 -7.70 4.85 -9.62
C THR A 433 -7.94 4.50 -8.15
N PHE A 434 -7.66 5.43 -7.23
CA PHE A 434 -7.89 5.22 -5.78
C PHE A 434 -9.37 5.06 -5.42
N LEU A 435 -10.28 5.54 -6.25
CA LEU A 435 -11.74 5.41 -6.09
C LEU A 435 -12.30 4.12 -6.72
N LEU A 436 -11.50 3.36 -7.47
CA LEU A 436 -11.98 2.19 -8.23
C LEU A 436 -12.69 1.16 -7.33
N ARG A 437 -12.14 0.88 -6.15
CA ARG A 437 -12.79 -0.06 -5.22
C ARG A 437 -14.13 0.44 -4.73
N ARG A 438 -14.24 1.73 -4.48
CA ARG A 438 -15.49 2.37 -4.07
C ARG A 438 -16.50 2.34 -5.21
N LEU A 439 -16.08 2.62 -6.44
CA LEU A 439 -16.91 2.53 -7.64
C LEU A 439 -17.47 1.13 -7.87
N LEU A 440 -16.64 0.10 -7.78
CA LEU A 440 -17.09 -1.29 -7.96
C LEU A 440 -18.04 -1.75 -6.84
N ARG A 441 -17.87 -1.26 -5.61
CA ARG A 441 -18.84 -1.50 -4.53
C ARG A 441 -20.19 -0.78 -4.80
N ALA A 442 -20.16 0.48 -5.22
CA ALA A 442 -21.35 1.20 -5.61
C ALA A 442 -22.10 0.53 -6.77
N TYR A 443 -21.35 -0.06 -7.71
CA TYR A 443 -21.91 -0.89 -8.77
C TYR A 443 -22.64 -2.13 -8.21
N ASP A 444 -22.02 -2.87 -7.30
CA ASP A 444 -22.62 -4.03 -6.62
C ASP A 444 -23.89 -3.67 -5.81
N GLU A 445 -24.01 -2.41 -5.40
CA GLU A 445 -25.15 -1.84 -4.66
C GLU A 445 -26.20 -1.18 -5.57
N GLY A 446 -25.98 -1.20 -6.89
CA GLY A 446 -26.88 -0.60 -7.88
C GLY A 446 -26.83 0.93 -7.94
N GLN A 447 -25.81 1.54 -7.34
CA GLN A 447 -25.62 3.01 -7.32
C GLN A 447 -24.77 3.53 -8.48
N ALA A 448 -24.13 2.65 -9.25
CA ALA A 448 -23.33 3.00 -10.42
C ALA A 448 -23.70 2.13 -11.63
N PRO A 449 -24.93 2.23 -12.18
CA PRO A 449 -25.44 1.36 -13.23
C PRO A 449 -24.72 1.49 -14.56
N MET A 450 -23.96 2.56 -14.76
CA MET A 450 -23.30 2.91 -16.04
C MET A 450 -22.20 1.95 -16.47
N LEU A 451 -21.65 1.13 -15.56
CA LEU A 451 -20.67 0.12 -15.93
C LEU A 451 -21.25 -1.01 -16.80
N ASN A 452 -22.57 -1.20 -16.78
CA ASN A 452 -23.29 -2.22 -17.56
C ASN A 452 -23.97 -1.71 -18.83
N ASN A 453 -24.02 -0.39 -19.07
CA ASN A 453 -24.78 0.15 -20.22
C ASN A 453 -23.83 0.76 -21.26
N PRO A 454 -23.52 0.05 -22.37
CA PRO A 454 -22.59 0.50 -23.39
C PRO A 454 -23.12 1.65 -24.29
N GLU A 455 -24.40 2.03 -24.17
CA GLU A 455 -25.09 2.93 -25.13
C GLU A 455 -25.38 4.35 -24.58
N ARG A 456 -24.79 4.74 -23.46
CA ARG A 456 -24.94 6.13 -22.95
C ARG A 456 -23.65 6.91 -22.93
#